data_f965c44ed61bbb6836429847b726cbe0
#
_entry.id   f965c44ed61bbb6836429847b726cbe0
#
_cell.length_a   1.000
_cell.length_b   1.000
_cell.length_c   1.000
_cell.angle_alpha   90.00
_cell.angle_beta   90.00
_cell.angle_gamma   90.00
#
_symmetry.space_group_name_H-M   'P 1'
#
loop_
_entity.id
_entity.type
_entity.pdbx_description
1 polymer ?
#
loop_
_entity_poly.entity_id
_entity_poly.type
_entity_poly.pdbx_seq_one_letter_code
_entity_poly.pdbx_strand_id
1 'polypeptide(L)'
;MSKVKWLSNVKLETGEKMLDNGTVETETALFHLKIENGKIVEQLRGHEKIPVGQEVIDMKQKLALPTFKEMHNHLDKTYMTLDWKACTPVSNLKERLAFEAAELSSLSDTAQQRATKMIETLLEKGSTHIRTHVNIDPYIGLKNLEGVTAALETFKGKVTADIIAFPQHGLLRESVPSLMREAMRSGATMVGGLDPAGIDNAIEKSLFETMDIATEFNADVDIHLHDGGFVGYYTADKWIDIVEDANYKGRTALSHSFCLGDIPVSQQELVATRLAEQDVAIMSTIPINLGRIIPPIDILDAHGVKVHFGCDGFYDSWSPYGTGDVLEKATRFCELTRKIDEKSLRNSLKWVTGGIVALNDDGQKVWPNIQDDASFVFFDAASSAEVVARKPNNRLIMVMGELLS
;
A
#
# COMPACT_ATOMS: atom_id res chain seq x y z
N MET A 1 8.79 10.09 31.91
CA MET A 1 8.16 8.89 32.52
C MET A 1 7.34 8.24 31.41
N SER A 2 7.53 6.94 31.17
CA SER A 2 6.72 6.20 30.22
C SER A 2 5.25 6.28 30.64
N LYS A 3 4.37 6.74 29.73
CA LYS A 3 2.93 6.69 29.98
C LYS A 3 2.49 5.24 29.86
N VAL A 4 2.17 4.63 30.99
CA VAL A 4 1.53 3.30 31.04
C VAL A 4 0.03 3.54 31.01
N LYS A 5 -0.67 2.93 30.06
CA LYS A 5 -2.12 2.95 29.98
C LYS A 5 -2.69 1.59 29.63
N TRP A 6 -3.95 1.39 29.97
CA TRP A 6 -4.71 0.20 29.61
C TRP A 6 -5.79 0.53 28.61
N LEU A 7 -5.92 -0.31 27.59
CA LEU A 7 -7.11 -0.36 26.75
C LEU A 7 -8.01 -1.45 27.28
N SER A 8 -9.17 -1.09 27.81
CA SER A 8 -10.14 -2.08 28.30
C SER A 8 -11.17 -2.44 27.22
N ASN A 9 -11.74 -3.64 27.32
CA ASN A 9 -12.81 -4.12 26.44
C ASN A 9 -12.44 -4.06 24.94
N VAL A 10 -11.21 -4.43 24.60
CA VAL A 10 -10.77 -4.60 23.19
C VAL A 10 -11.27 -5.95 22.70
N LYS A 11 -12.03 -5.97 21.60
CA LYS A 11 -12.41 -7.21 20.92
C LYS A 11 -11.27 -7.66 20.02
N LEU A 12 -10.81 -8.90 20.18
CA LEU A 12 -9.80 -9.54 19.34
C LEU A 12 -10.34 -10.84 18.75
N GLU A 13 -9.95 -11.15 17.53
CA GLU A 13 -10.17 -12.46 16.92
C GLU A 13 -9.30 -13.50 17.63
N THR A 14 -9.87 -14.64 17.95
CA THR A 14 -9.22 -15.68 18.79
C THR A 14 -9.16 -17.03 18.15
N GLY A 15 -9.95 -17.25 17.10
CA GLY A 15 -10.04 -18.52 16.42
C GLY A 15 -11.14 -18.54 15.38
N GLU A 16 -11.38 -19.70 14.82
CA GLU A 16 -12.52 -19.97 13.95
C GLU A 16 -13.27 -21.21 14.40
N LYS A 17 -14.56 -21.23 14.12
CA LYS A 17 -15.47 -22.32 14.44
C LYS A 17 -16.21 -22.75 13.19
N MET A 18 -16.20 -24.07 12.94
CA MET A 18 -17.08 -24.67 11.93
C MET A 18 -18.48 -24.84 12.52
N LEU A 19 -19.49 -24.30 11.83
CA LEU A 19 -20.88 -24.47 12.19
C LEU A 19 -21.47 -25.75 11.57
N ASP A 20 -22.61 -26.24 12.09
CA ASP A 20 -23.26 -27.47 11.65
C ASP A 20 -23.66 -27.45 10.17
N ASN A 21 -23.87 -26.27 9.61
CA ASN A 21 -24.18 -26.06 8.18
C ASN A 21 -22.94 -26.01 7.28
N GLY A 22 -21.72 -26.22 7.82
CA GLY A 22 -20.47 -26.19 7.08
C GLY A 22 -19.89 -24.79 6.84
N THR A 23 -20.49 -23.75 7.38
CA THR A 23 -19.90 -22.39 7.32
C THR A 23 -18.89 -22.19 8.44
N VAL A 24 -17.89 -21.34 8.17
CA VAL A 24 -16.91 -20.90 9.19
C VAL A 24 -17.39 -19.59 9.80
N GLU A 25 -17.26 -19.46 11.11
CA GLU A 25 -17.48 -18.24 11.87
C GLU A 25 -16.19 -17.86 12.58
N THR A 26 -15.82 -16.58 12.55
CA THR A 26 -14.66 -16.06 13.30
C THR A 26 -15.04 -15.90 14.77
N GLU A 27 -14.31 -16.53 15.66
CA GLU A 27 -14.48 -16.38 17.11
C GLU A 27 -13.75 -15.15 17.62
N THR A 28 -14.40 -14.42 18.52
CA THR A 28 -13.81 -13.21 19.14
C THR A 28 -13.96 -13.28 20.66
N ALA A 29 -13.05 -12.60 21.37
CA ALA A 29 -13.16 -12.42 22.81
C ALA A 29 -12.68 -11.02 23.21
N LEU A 30 -13.10 -10.60 24.43
CA LEU A 30 -12.67 -9.33 25.00
C LEU A 30 -11.34 -9.49 25.76
N PHE A 31 -10.50 -8.48 25.60
CA PHE A 31 -9.21 -8.39 26.28
C PHE A 31 -9.00 -6.99 26.86
N HIS A 32 -8.08 -6.93 27.84
CA HIS A 32 -7.48 -5.68 28.29
C HIS A 32 -6.01 -5.70 27.86
N LEU A 33 -5.57 -4.65 27.19
CA LEU A 33 -4.21 -4.52 26.69
C LEU A 33 -3.47 -3.42 27.47
N LYS A 34 -2.33 -3.75 28.07
CA LYS A 34 -1.45 -2.78 28.70
C LYS A 34 -0.45 -2.26 27.67
N ILE A 35 -0.42 -0.95 27.52
CA ILE A 35 0.46 -0.27 26.58
C ILE A 35 1.52 0.49 27.36
N GLU A 36 2.76 0.27 26.98
CA GLU A 36 3.92 0.98 27.52
C GLU A 36 4.91 1.28 26.38
N ASN A 37 5.31 2.55 26.24
CA ASN A 37 6.24 3.01 25.19
C ASN A 37 5.80 2.60 23.77
N GLY A 38 4.51 2.65 23.49
CA GLY A 38 3.97 2.30 22.18
C GLY A 38 3.88 0.81 21.90
N LYS A 39 4.19 -0.05 22.87
CA LYS A 39 4.17 -1.52 22.76
C LYS A 39 3.10 -2.14 23.64
N ILE A 40 2.59 -3.29 23.23
CA ILE A 40 1.74 -4.15 24.06
C ILE A 40 2.65 -4.91 25.01
N VAL A 41 2.54 -4.67 26.31
CA VAL A 41 3.40 -5.33 27.31
C VAL A 41 2.68 -6.40 28.12
N GLU A 42 1.34 -6.40 28.13
CA GLU A 42 0.52 -7.37 28.86
C GLU A 42 -0.86 -7.49 28.19
N GLN A 43 -1.44 -8.70 28.21
CA GLN A 43 -2.81 -8.98 27.76
C GLN A 43 -3.54 -9.75 28.85
N LEU A 44 -4.66 -9.22 29.33
CA LEU A 44 -5.58 -9.88 30.26
C LEU A 44 -6.87 -10.24 29.52
N ARG A 45 -7.54 -11.32 29.95
CA ARG A 45 -8.89 -11.64 29.46
C ARG A 45 -9.89 -10.61 29.98
N GLY A 46 -10.95 -10.34 29.23
CA GLY A 46 -11.92 -9.30 29.58
C GLY A 46 -12.67 -9.45 30.91
N HIS A 47 -12.63 -10.64 31.54
CA HIS A 47 -13.17 -10.90 32.86
C HIS A 47 -12.14 -10.67 34.00
N GLU A 48 -10.87 -10.50 33.67
CA GLU A 48 -9.80 -10.22 34.63
C GLU A 48 -9.79 -8.73 35.00
N LYS A 49 -9.30 -8.40 36.18
CA LYS A 49 -9.31 -7.01 36.68
C LYS A 49 -8.02 -6.29 36.35
N ILE A 50 -8.17 -5.11 35.75
CA ILE A 50 -7.07 -4.15 35.62
C ILE A 50 -6.68 -3.67 37.03
N PRO A 51 -5.37 -3.55 37.34
CA PRO A 51 -4.92 -3.04 38.64
C PRO A 51 -5.46 -1.61 38.90
N VAL A 52 -5.81 -1.35 40.17
CA VAL A 52 -6.37 -0.05 40.59
C VAL A 52 -5.34 1.07 40.42
N GLY A 53 -5.80 2.26 40.03
CA GLY A 53 -4.95 3.45 39.91
C GLY A 53 -4.24 3.60 38.57
N GLN A 54 -4.57 2.76 37.58
CA GLN A 54 -4.06 2.85 36.22
C GLN A 54 -4.90 3.79 35.35
N GLU A 55 -4.28 4.42 34.35
CA GLU A 55 -5.02 5.10 33.27
C GLU A 55 -5.69 4.05 32.39
N VAL A 56 -7.01 4.13 32.18
CA VAL A 56 -7.79 3.16 31.42
C VAL A 56 -8.62 3.88 30.36
N ILE A 57 -8.52 3.40 29.12
CA ILE A 57 -9.36 3.85 28.00
C ILE A 57 -10.28 2.68 27.62
N ASP A 58 -11.58 2.88 27.72
CA ASP A 58 -12.58 1.85 27.34
C ASP A 58 -12.78 1.86 25.81
N MET A 59 -12.42 0.76 25.15
CA MET A 59 -12.57 0.59 23.70
C MET A 59 -13.97 0.15 23.30
N LYS A 60 -14.91 0.02 24.25
CA LYS A 60 -16.35 -0.23 24.02
C LYS A 60 -16.60 -1.43 23.10
N GLN A 61 -15.83 -2.49 23.29
CA GLN A 61 -15.91 -3.74 22.53
C GLN A 61 -15.65 -3.58 21.01
N LYS A 62 -14.96 -2.52 20.59
CA LYS A 62 -14.54 -2.38 19.20
C LYS A 62 -13.53 -3.46 18.84
N LEU A 63 -13.67 -3.99 17.64
CA LEU A 63 -12.72 -4.95 17.06
C LEU A 63 -11.43 -4.22 16.68
N ALA A 64 -10.31 -4.70 17.21
CA ALA A 64 -8.99 -4.21 16.84
C ALA A 64 -8.42 -4.99 15.67
N LEU A 65 -7.99 -4.28 14.64
CA LEU A 65 -7.26 -4.81 13.49
C LEU A 65 -5.91 -4.09 13.34
N PRO A 66 -4.93 -4.70 12.66
CA PRO A 66 -3.69 -4.01 12.29
C PRO A 66 -3.98 -2.73 11.51
N THR A 67 -3.14 -1.72 11.67
CA THR A 67 -3.22 -0.53 10.80
C THR A 67 -2.93 -0.90 9.35
N PHE A 68 -3.47 -0.12 8.43
CA PHE A 68 -3.32 -0.37 7.01
C PHE A 68 -2.01 0.20 6.47
N LYS A 69 -1.59 -0.34 5.33
CA LYS A 69 -0.47 0.14 4.53
C LYS A 69 -0.97 0.51 3.15
N GLU A 70 -0.78 1.77 2.80
CA GLU A 70 -1.03 2.28 1.45
C GLU A 70 0.23 2.02 0.61
N MET A 71 0.23 0.97 -0.19
CA MET A 71 1.46 0.48 -0.83
C MET A 71 1.65 0.95 -2.28
N HIS A 72 0.76 1.82 -2.77
CA HIS A 72 0.93 2.46 -4.08
C HIS A 72 0.09 3.73 -4.18
N ASN A 73 0.75 4.89 -4.11
CA ASN A 73 0.09 6.18 -4.11
C ASN A 73 0.94 7.27 -4.81
N HIS A 74 0.33 8.43 -5.08
CA HIS A 74 0.96 9.63 -5.64
C HIS A 74 0.54 10.86 -4.82
N LEU A 75 1.27 11.16 -3.76
CA LEU A 75 0.95 12.29 -2.87
C LEU A 75 1.10 13.66 -3.54
N ASP A 76 1.93 13.75 -4.56
CA ASP A 76 2.33 15.00 -5.22
C ASP A 76 1.34 15.50 -6.29
N LYS A 77 0.47 14.62 -6.82
CA LYS A 77 -0.40 14.94 -7.97
C LYS A 77 -1.82 15.35 -7.60
N THR A 78 -2.28 15.03 -6.39
CA THR A 78 -3.67 15.24 -5.99
C THR A 78 -4.12 16.71 -6.13
N TYR A 79 -5.41 16.92 -6.42
CA TYR A 79 -6.08 18.22 -6.40
C TYR A 79 -6.67 18.59 -5.02
N MET A 80 -6.39 17.80 -4.00
CA MET A 80 -6.83 18.12 -2.64
C MET A 80 -6.34 19.52 -2.26
N THR A 81 -7.22 20.28 -1.61
CA THR A 81 -7.08 21.71 -1.31
C THR A 81 -7.37 22.68 -2.46
N LEU A 82 -7.60 22.18 -3.66
CA LEU A 82 -8.07 22.98 -4.79
C LEU A 82 -9.59 22.89 -4.90
N ASP A 83 -10.17 23.81 -5.69
CA ASP A 83 -11.57 23.71 -6.05
C ASP A 83 -11.85 22.44 -6.87
N TRP A 84 -13.08 21.91 -6.77
CA TRP A 84 -13.48 20.74 -7.52
C TRP A 84 -13.27 20.93 -9.03
N LYS A 85 -12.62 19.95 -9.63
CA LYS A 85 -12.58 19.81 -11.09
C LYS A 85 -12.58 18.35 -11.51
N ALA A 86 -13.23 18.05 -12.61
CA ALA A 86 -13.12 16.77 -13.29
C ALA A 86 -11.83 16.70 -14.12
N CYS A 87 -11.45 15.49 -14.52
CA CYS A 87 -10.31 15.31 -15.41
C CYS A 87 -10.59 15.90 -16.79
N THR A 88 -9.60 16.57 -17.38
CA THR A 88 -9.67 17.01 -18.79
C THR A 88 -9.61 15.79 -19.70
N PRO A 89 -10.59 15.60 -20.63
CA PRO A 89 -10.52 14.52 -21.61
C PRO A 89 -9.29 14.63 -22.50
N VAL A 90 -8.65 13.50 -22.78
CA VAL A 90 -7.51 13.39 -23.71
C VAL A 90 -7.69 12.15 -24.57
N SER A 91 -7.06 12.12 -25.74
CA SER A 91 -7.24 11.04 -26.72
C SER A 91 -6.28 9.87 -26.51
N ASN A 92 -5.16 10.11 -25.83
CA ASN A 92 -4.11 9.10 -25.66
C ASN A 92 -3.16 9.43 -24.49
N LEU A 93 -2.29 8.47 -24.13
CA LEU A 93 -1.33 8.61 -23.05
C LEU A 93 -0.36 9.79 -23.23
N LYS A 94 0.10 10.04 -24.46
CA LYS A 94 1.03 11.14 -24.74
C LYS A 94 0.40 12.51 -24.43
N GLU A 95 -0.87 12.69 -24.80
CA GLU A 95 -1.61 13.91 -24.46
C GLU A 95 -1.84 14.04 -22.95
N ARG A 96 -2.11 12.93 -22.25
CA ARG A 96 -2.25 12.91 -20.78
C ARG A 96 -0.96 13.36 -20.11
N LEU A 97 0.18 12.82 -20.52
CA LEU A 97 1.49 13.19 -19.97
C LEU A 97 1.82 14.67 -20.25
N ALA A 98 1.54 15.16 -21.46
CA ALA A 98 1.77 16.57 -21.80
C ALA A 98 0.88 17.51 -20.99
N PHE A 99 -0.39 17.13 -20.75
CA PHE A 99 -1.31 17.86 -19.90
C PHE A 99 -0.82 17.90 -18.46
N GLU A 100 -0.44 16.77 -17.90
CA GLU A 100 0.07 16.69 -16.54
C GLU A 100 1.34 17.51 -16.34
N ALA A 101 2.30 17.46 -17.29
CA ALA A 101 3.52 18.25 -17.23
C ALA A 101 3.26 19.76 -17.14
N ALA A 102 2.32 20.26 -17.96
CA ALA A 102 1.92 21.66 -17.92
C ALA A 102 1.22 22.05 -16.62
N GLU A 103 0.34 21.18 -16.13
CA GLU A 103 -0.44 21.41 -14.92
C GLU A 103 0.42 21.38 -13.65
N LEU A 104 1.25 20.35 -13.47
CA LEU A 104 2.11 20.21 -12.30
C LEU A 104 3.12 21.35 -12.18
N SER A 105 3.60 21.87 -13.31
CA SER A 105 4.46 23.07 -13.31
C SER A 105 3.79 24.26 -12.64
N SER A 106 2.48 24.39 -12.74
CA SER A 106 1.70 25.47 -12.11
C SER A 106 1.30 25.15 -10.66
N LEU A 107 1.32 23.88 -10.25
CA LEU A 107 0.87 23.40 -8.94
C LEU A 107 2.02 23.05 -7.98
N SER A 108 3.26 23.03 -8.46
CA SER A 108 4.41 22.59 -7.66
C SER A 108 4.58 23.37 -6.35
N ASP A 109 4.28 24.66 -6.34
CA ASP A 109 4.38 25.53 -5.14
C ASP A 109 3.35 25.16 -4.05
N THR A 110 2.30 24.42 -4.39
CA THR A 110 1.27 23.92 -3.44
C THR A 110 1.44 22.43 -3.10
N ALA A 111 2.49 21.78 -3.58
CA ALA A 111 2.70 20.34 -3.44
C ALA A 111 2.66 19.89 -1.96
N GLN A 112 3.31 20.63 -1.05
CA GLN A 112 3.28 20.33 0.39
C GLN A 112 1.86 20.37 0.96
N GLN A 113 1.08 21.39 0.67
CA GLN A 113 -0.29 21.55 1.21
C GLN A 113 -1.21 20.41 0.72
N ARG A 114 -1.13 20.07 -0.57
CA ARG A 114 -1.91 19.01 -1.21
C ARG A 114 -1.53 17.64 -0.66
N ALA A 115 -0.23 17.34 -0.56
CA ALA A 115 0.28 16.12 0.04
C ALA A 115 -0.12 16.00 1.52
N THR A 116 -0.03 17.08 2.31
CA THR A 116 -0.48 17.11 3.70
C THR A 116 -1.94 16.68 3.81
N LYS A 117 -2.83 17.26 2.97
CA LYS A 117 -4.26 16.91 3.01
C LYS A 117 -4.52 15.45 2.62
N MET A 118 -3.76 14.93 1.66
CA MET A 118 -3.86 13.53 1.26
C MET A 118 -3.38 12.58 2.36
N ILE A 119 -2.26 12.89 3.03
CA ILE A 119 -1.75 12.11 4.17
C ILE A 119 -2.77 12.10 5.32
N GLU A 120 -3.39 13.25 5.65
CA GLU A 120 -4.47 13.30 6.63
C GLU A 120 -5.60 12.34 6.26
N THR A 121 -6.05 12.37 5.01
CA THR A 121 -7.13 11.50 4.51
C THR A 121 -6.76 10.02 4.61
N LEU A 122 -5.55 9.64 4.19
CA LEU A 122 -5.06 8.26 4.29
C LEU A 122 -4.98 7.79 5.75
N LEU A 123 -4.48 8.67 6.64
CA LEU A 123 -4.36 8.37 8.06
C LEU A 123 -5.73 8.24 8.73
N GLU A 124 -6.69 9.11 8.41
CA GLU A 124 -8.09 9.02 8.87
C GLU A 124 -8.77 7.71 8.42
N LYS A 125 -8.31 7.11 7.33
CA LYS A 125 -8.76 5.80 6.85
C LYS A 125 -7.98 4.62 7.46
N GLY A 126 -6.95 4.87 8.27
CA GLY A 126 -6.21 3.88 9.01
C GLY A 126 -4.87 3.47 8.40
N SER A 127 -4.44 4.12 7.31
CA SER A 127 -3.13 3.88 6.72
C SER A 127 -2.05 4.62 7.51
N THR A 128 -1.11 3.87 8.11
CA THR A 128 0.00 4.41 8.91
C THR A 128 1.36 4.21 8.24
N HIS A 129 1.36 3.57 7.07
CA HIS A 129 2.49 3.50 6.17
C HIS A 129 2.03 3.85 4.75
N ILE A 130 2.81 4.65 4.04
CA ILE A 130 2.48 5.13 2.68
C ILE A 130 3.70 4.92 1.79
N ARG A 131 3.53 4.15 0.71
CA ARG A 131 4.48 4.08 -0.40
C ARG A 131 4.00 5.02 -1.49
N THR A 132 4.77 6.09 -1.75
CA THR A 132 4.38 7.14 -2.69
C THR A 132 5.40 7.31 -3.81
N HIS A 133 4.90 7.32 -5.05
CA HIS A 133 5.68 7.64 -6.24
C HIS A 133 5.59 9.14 -6.48
N VAL A 134 6.73 9.82 -6.46
CA VAL A 134 6.82 11.28 -6.59
C VAL A 134 7.50 11.63 -7.90
N ASN A 135 6.85 12.43 -8.74
CA ASN A 135 7.35 12.82 -10.05
C ASN A 135 8.72 13.50 -9.97
N ILE A 136 9.65 12.97 -10.73
CA ILE A 136 10.99 13.53 -10.98
C ILE A 136 11.12 13.69 -12.48
N ASP A 137 11.06 14.89 -12.96
CA ASP A 137 11.09 15.16 -14.40
C ASP A 137 11.65 16.57 -14.72
N PRO A 138 12.01 16.85 -16.00
CA PRO A 138 12.63 18.11 -16.38
C PRO A 138 11.75 19.35 -16.22
N TYR A 139 10.41 19.17 -16.05
CA TYR A 139 9.47 20.29 -15.99
C TYR A 139 9.38 20.90 -14.59
N ILE A 140 9.47 20.03 -13.56
CA ILE A 140 9.33 20.45 -12.16
C ILE A 140 10.61 20.19 -11.33
N GLY A 141 11.59 19.43 -11.87
CA GLY A 141 12.79 19.05 -11.14
C GLY A 141 12.44 18.25 -9.88
N LEU A 142 12.86 18.74 -8.73
CA LEU A 142 12.63 18.12 -7.42
C LEU A 142 11.54 18.79 -6.57
N LYS A 143 10.85 19.80 -7.08
CA LYS A 143 9.88 20.60 -6.30
C LYS A 143 8.80 19.75 -5.63
N ASN A 144 8.27 18.74 -6.33
CA ASN A 144 7.27 17.84 -5.76
C ASN A 144 7.87 16.98 -4.65
N LEU A 145 9.11 16.50 -4.80
CA LEU A 145 9.82 15.75 -3.77
C LEU A 145 10.03 16.58 -2.50
N GLU A 146 10.45 17.83 -2.66
CA GLU A 146 10.61 18.78 -1.54
C GLU A 146 9.29 18.98 -0.81
N GLY A 147 8.19 19.19 -1.55
CA GLY A 147 6.85 19.37 -0.98
C GLY A 147 6.33 18.14 -0.24
N VAL A 148 6.49 16.93 -0.83
CA VAL A 148 6.07 15.66 -0.20
C VAL A 148 6.90 15.37 1.04
N THR A 149 8.22 15.55 0.99
CA THR A 149 9.11 15.34 2.14
C THR A 149 8.75 16.28 3.30
N ALA A 150 8.51 17.57 3.00
CA ALA A 150 8.08 18.55 4.01
C ALA A 150 6.70 18.18 4.60
N ALA A 151 5.76 17.68 3.79
CA ALA A 151 4.47 17.20 4.28
C ALA A 151 4.64 16.01 5.22
N LEU A 152 5.40 14.99 4.84
CA LEU A 152 5.64 13.78 5.66
C LEU A 152 6.31 14.08 7.00
N GLU A 153 7.22 15.05 7.06
CA GLU A 153 7.86 15.45 8.34
C GLU A 153 6.83 15.96 9.35
N THR A 154 5.70 16.55 8.91
CA THR A 154 4.63 17.00 9.82
C THR A 154 3.87 15.83 10.48
N PHE A 155 3.97 14.62 9.91
CA PHE A 155 3.34 13.39 10.43
C PHE A 155 4.35 12.44 11.09
N LYS A 156 5.55 12.90 11.38
CA LYS A 156 6.57 12.10 12.04
C LYS A 156 6.06 11.46 13.34
N GLY A 157 6.29 10.15 13.47
CA GLY A 157 5.78 9.35 14.59
C GLY A 157 4.33 8.90 14.44
N LYS A 158 3.59 9.35 13.40
CA LYS A 158 2.23 8.88 13.08
C LYS A 158 2.19 8.08 11.78
N VAL A 159 3.00 8.47 10.80
CA VAL A 159 3.08 7.84 9.48
C VAL A 159 4.54 7.53 9.17
N THR A 160 4.79 6.37 8.59
CA THR A 160 6.05 6.02 7.92
C THR A 160 5.84 6.06 6.40
N ALA A 161 6.89 6.32 5.62
CA ALA A 161 6.76 6.36 4.17
C ALA A 161 7.97 5.80 3.45
N ASP A 162 7.69 5.15 2.30
CA ASP A 162 8.64 4.92 1.22
C ASP A 162 8.42 6.01 0.16
N ILE A 163 9.45 6.76 -0.18
CA ILE A 163 9.39 7.84 -1.19
C ILE A 163 10.14 7.37 -2.43
N ILE A 164 9.41 7.11 -3.50
CA ILE A 164 9.96 6.60 -4.74
C ILE A 164 10.23 7.77 -5.68
N ALA A 165 11.48 7.94 -6.12
CA ALA A 165 11.79 8.83 -7.22
C ALA A 165 11.18 8.26 -8.50
N PHE A 166 10.19 8.93 -9.09
CA PHE A 166 9.38 8.39 -10.17
C PHE A 166 9.56 9.16 -11.48
N PRO A 167 10.16 8.54 -12.53
CA PRO A 167 10.43 9.19 -13.80
C PRO A 167 9.18 9.19 -14.71
N GLN A 168 8.13 9.94 -14.33
CA GLN A 168 6.81 9.96 -14.99
C GLN A 168 6.86 10.14 -16.51
N HIS A 169 7.87 10.82 -17.02
CA HIS A 169 7.99 11.12 -18.44
C HIS A 169 9.05 10.29 -19.18
N GLY A 170 9.51 9.20 -18.55
CA GLY A 170 10.54 8.27 -19.03
C GLY A 170 11.91 8.48 -18.40
N LEU A 171 12.52 7.37 -18.00
CA LEU A 171 13.83 7.37 -17.35
C LEU A 171 14.96 7.73 -18.32
N LEU A 172 14.87 7.28 -19.58
CA LEU A 172 15.93 7.45 -20.57
C LEU A 172 15.92 8.80 -21.28
N ARG A 173 15.05 9.72 -20.89
CA ARG A 173 15.08 11.10 -21.41
C ARG A 173 16.34 11.81 -20.93
N GLU A 174 16.84 12.73 -21.81
CA GLU A 174 17.96 13.59 -21.47
C GLU A 174 17.78 14.25 -20.10
N SER A 175 18.78 14.26 -19.26
CA SER A 175 18.81 14.75 -17.87
C SER A 175 18.05 13.94 -16.82
N VAL A 176 17.09 13.10 -17.15
CA VAL A 176 16.28 12.37 -16.15
C VAL A 176 17.15 11.41 -15.29
N PRO A 177 18.09 10.61 -15.84
CA PRO A 177 18.95 9.78 -14.98
C PRO A 177 19.75 10.58 -13.95
N SER A 178 20.18 11.78 -14.29
CA SER A 178 20.90 12.68 -13.37
C SER A 178 19.96 13.27 -12.32
N LEU A 179 18.73 13.66 -12.70
CA LEU A 179 17.71 14.13 -11.78
C LEU A 179 17.27 13.02 -10.80
N MET A 180 17.17 11.78 -11.26
CA MET A 180 16.87 10.63 -10.39
C MET A 180 17.94 10.46 -9.31
N ARG A 181 19.21 10.53 -9.69
CA ARG A 181 20.34 10.49 -8.73
C ARG A 181 20.32 11.68 -7.76
N GLU A 182 19.93 12.84 -8.23
CA GLU A 182 19.76 14.02 -7.38
C GLU A 182 18.59 13.82 -6.40
N ALA A 183 17.45 13.26 -6.86
CA ALA A 183 16.32 12.92 -6.01
C ALA A 183 16.70 11.93 -4.90
N MET A 184 17.50 10.91 -5.21
CA MET A 184 18.01 9.97 -4.21
C MET A 184 18.89 10.65 -3.15
N ARG A 185 19.69 11.66 -3.52
CA ARG A 185 20.48 12.47 -2.56
C ARG A 185 19.61 13.44 -1.75
N SER A 186 18.41 13.74 -2.24
CA SER A 186 17.51 14.77 -1.70
C SER A 186 16.33 14.21 -0.90
N GLY A 187 16.36 12.90 -0.56
CA GLY A 187 15.39 12.31 0.35
C GLY A 187 14.44 11.25 -0.23
N ALA A 188 14.51 10.96 -1.52
CA ALA A 188 13.87 9.76 -2.03
C ALA A 188 14.54 8.51 -1.43
N THR A 189 13.74 7.49 -1.09
CA THR A 189 14.21 6.28 -0.41
C THR A 189 14.25 5.06 -1.34
N MET A 190 13.56 5.15 -2.49
CA MET A 190 13.47 4.07 -3.47
C MET A 190 13.57 4.63 -4.89
N VAL A 191 13.99 3.79 -5.82
CA VAL A 191 14.08 4.11 -7.26
C VAL A 191 12.83 3.60 -7.97
N GLY A 192 12.22 4.45 -8.79
CA GLY A 192 11.11 4.10 -9.65
C GLY A 192 11.50 3.87 -11.09
N GLY A 193 10.57 3.31 -11.85
CA GLY A 193 10.60 3.17 -13.29
C GLY A 193 9.18 3.27 -13.86
N LEU A 194 9.05 3.46 -15.16
CA LEU A 194 7.74 3.53 -15.83
C LEU A 194 7.81 2.94 -17.24
N ASP A 195 7.01 1.90 -17.47
CA ASP A 195 6.70 1.33 -18.79
C ASP A 195 7.91 1.35 -19.75
N PRO A 196 8.94 0.53 -19.49
CA PRO A 196 10.20 0.52 -20.27
C PRO A 196 9.98 0.34 -21.77
N ALA A 197 8.92 -0.38 -22.19
CA ALA A 197 8.57 -0.53 -23.60
C ALA A 197 7.75 0.67 -24.10
N GLY A 198 6.67 1.04 -23.44
CA GLY A 198 5.71 2.04 -23.91
C GLY A 198 6.18 3.48 -23.81
N ILE A 199 7.01 3.81 -22.83
CA ILE A 199 7.50 5.16 -22.56
C ILE A 199 8.95 5.34 -23.02
N ASP A 200 9.88 4.49 -22.57
CA ASP A 200 11.31 4.61 -22.93
C ASP A 200 11.66 4.01 -24.31
N ASN A 201 10.79 3.12 -24.85
CA ASN A 201 11.02 2.37 -26.08
C ASN A 201 12.33 1.57 -26.10
N ALA A 202 12.82 1.16 -24.92
CA ALA A 202 14.10 0.48 -24.75
C ALA A 202 14.13 -0.31 -23.45
N ILE A 203 13.44 -1.46 -23.43
CA ILE A 203 13.18 -2.26 -22.22
C ILE A 203 14.44 -2.49 -21.40
N GLU A 204 15.41 -3.20 -21.97
CA GLU A 204 16.61 -3.61 -21.23
C GLU A 204 17.42 -2.41 -20.74
N LYS A 205 17.57 -1.38 -21.60
CA LYS A 205 18.32 -0.18 -21.22
C LYS A 205 17.67 0.57 -20.06
N SER A 206 16.35 0.68 -20.05
CA SER A 206 15.60 1.32 -18.95
C SER A 206 15.72 0.52 -17.67
N LEU A 207 15.57 -0.80 -17.73
CA LEU A 207 15.70 -1.68 -16.57
C LEU A 207 17.13 -1.66 -15.99
N PHE A 208 18.18 -1.70 -16.84
CA PHE A 208 19.55 -1.60 -16.38
C PHE A 208 19.85 -0.23 -15.74
N GLU A 209 19.40 0.88 -16.34
CA GLU A 209 19.57 2.20 -15.73
C GLU A 209 18.86 2.30 -14.37
N THR A 210 17.67 1.70 -14.23
CA THR A 210 16.96 1.62 -12.95
C THR A 210 17.79 0.86 -11.91
N MET A 211 18.34 -0.30 -12.27
CA MET A 211 19.17 -1.11 -11.36
C MET A 211 20.50 -0.43 -11.04
N ASP A 212 21.13 0.26 -12.01
CA ASP A 212 22.36 1.03 -11.79
C ASP A 212 22.16 2.12 -10.73
N ILE A 213 21.05 2.89 -10.83
CA ILE A 213 20.73 3.90 -9.82
C ILE A 213 20.44 3.23 -8.47
N ALA A 214 19.69 2.13 -8.45
CA ALA A 214 19.35 1.44 -7.22
C ALA A 214 20.59 0.91 -6.49
N THR A 215 21.54 0.32 -7.23
CA THR A 215 22.79 -0.19 -6.67
C THR A 215 23.72 0.93 -6.22
N GLU A 216 23.81 2.05 -6.98
CA GLU A 216 24.60 3.23 -6.60
C GLU A 216 24.17 3.78 -5.23
N PHE A 217 22.87 3.81 -4.95
CA PHE A 217 22.32 4.36 -3.70
C PHE A 217 21.98 3.30 -2.66
N ASN A 218 22.22 2.01 -2.95
CA ASN A 218 21.77 0.90 -2.10
C ASN A 218 20.27 1.01 -1.74
N ALA A 219 19.43 1.35 -2.72
CA ALA A 219 18.02 1.66 -2.56
C ALA A 219 17.13 0.55 -3.14
N ASP A 220 15.96 0.36 -2.58
CA ASP A 220 14.95 -0.56 -3.11
C ASP A 220 14.31 0.01 -4.39
N VAL A 221 13.59 -0.82 -5.13
CA VAL A 221 13.00 -0.46 -6.44
C VAL A 221 11.51 -0.76 -6.48
N ASP A 222 10.73 0.11 -7.14
CA ASP A 222 9.33 -0.18 -7.49
C ASP A 222 9.01 0.41 -8.88
N ILE A 223 8.82 -0.46 -9.87
CA ILE A 223 8.60 -0.09 -11.28
C ILE A 223 7.13 -0.13 -11.62
N HIS A 224 6.57 0.96 -12.18
CA HIS A 224 5.25 0.93 -12.82
C HIS A 224 5.33 0.13 -14.12
N LEU A 225 4.48 -0.87 -14.25
CA LEU A 225 4.39 -1.72 -15.43
C LEU A 225 2.94 -1.82 -15.92
N HIS A 226 2.55 -0.90 -16.82
CA HIS A 226 1.25 -0.92 -17.48
C HIS A 226 1.32 -1.55 -18.88
N ASP A 227 2.52 -1.72 -19.45
CA ASP A 227 2.73 -2.43 -20.71
C ASP A 227 2.01 -3.78 -20.66
N GLY A 228 1.10 -4.03 -21.61
CA GLY A 228 0.22 -5.21 -21.61
C GLY A 228 0.79 -6.40 -22.37
N GLY A 229 0.11 -7.54 -22.25
CA GLY A 229 0.38 -8.76 -23.00
C GLY A 229 1.82 -9.26 -22.88
N PHE A 230 2.33 -9.86 -23.94
CA PHE A 230 3.68 -10.46 -23.94
C PHE A 230 4.82 -9.44 -23.86
N VAL A 231 4.60 -8.18 -24.22
CA VAL A 231 5.62 -7.13 -24.08
C VAL A 231 5.86 -6.82 -22.60
N GLY A 232 4.79 -6.60 -21.84
CA GLY A 232 4.90 -6.40 -20.40
C GLY A 232 5.38 -7.65 -19.66
N TYR A 233 4.93 -8.84 -20.09
CA TYR A 233 5.45 -10.11 -19.56
C TYR A 233 6.97 -10.22 -19.75
N TYR A 234 7.47 -9.95 -20.96
CA TYR A 234 8.92 -9.94 -21.23
C TYR A 234 9.66 -8.93 -20.33
N THR A 235 9.07 -7.76 -20.13
CA THR A 235 9.65 -6.74 -19.23
C THR A 235 9.75 -7.24 -17.78
N ALA A 236 8.68 -7.89 -17.27
CA ALA A 236 8.68 -8.48 -15.93
C ALA A 236 9.70 -9.62 -15.80
N ASP A 237 9.73 -10.53 -16.79
CA ASP A 237 10.64 -11.67 -16.83
C ASP A 237 12.10 -11.21 -16.88
N LYS A 238 12.41 -10.20 -17.72
CA LYS A 238 13.74 -9.59 -17.81
C LYS A 238 14.14 -8.87 -16.53
N TRP A 239 13.18 -8.23 -15.85
CA TRP A 239 13.45 -7.62 -14.54
C TRP A 239 13.89 -8.65 -13.51
N ILE A 240 13.24 -9.83 -13.49
CA ILE A 240 13.62 -10.92 -12.59
C ILE A 240 15.05 -11.39 -12.87
N ASP A 241 15.47 -11.54 -14.15
CA ASP A 241 16.87 -11.86 -14.50
C ASP A 241 17.85 -10.82 -13.92
N ILE A 242 17.54 -9.52 -14.09
CA ILE A 242 18.40 -8.42 -13.61
C ILE A 242 18.47 -8.42 -12.07
N VAL A 243 17.37 -8.71 -11.37
CA VAL A 243 17.35 -8.83 -9.91
C VAL A 243 18.23 -9.99 -9.44
N GLU A 244 18.16 -11.12 -10.14
CA GLU A 244 19.01 -12.29 -9.85
C GLU A 244 20.49 -11.99 -10.08
N ASP A 245 20.83 -11.48 -11.26
CA ASP A 245 22.22 -11.14 -11.64
C ASP A 245 22.85 -10.10 -10.69
N ALA A 246 22.06 -9.13 -10.23
CA ALA A 246 22.51 -8.10 -9.30
C ALA A 246 22.52 -8.57 -7.82
N ASN A 247 22.07 -9.79 -7.50
CA ASN A 247 21.85 -10.27 -6.13
C ASN A 247 20.94 -9.33 -5.30
N TYR A 248 19.86 -8.82 -5.91
CA TYR A 248 18.97 -7.80 -5.32
C TYR A 248 17.67 -8.39 -4.76
N LYS A 249 17.68 -9.69 -4.42
CA LYS A 249 16.53 -10.44 -3.90
C LYS A 249 15.85 -9.74 -2.74
N GLY A 250 14.51 -9.64 -2.81
CA GLY A 250 13.66 -9.10 -1.75
C GLY A 250 13.63 -7.57 -1.65
N ARG A 251 14.26 -6.88 -2.59
CA ARG A 251 14.39 -5.43 -2.60
C ARG A 251 13.64 -4.73 -3.74
N THR A 252 12.84 -5.49 -4.49
CA THR A 252 12.19 -4.95 -5.68
C THR A 252 10.71 -5.27 -5.74
N ALA A 253 9.96 -4.40 -6.41
CA ALA A 253 8.54 -4.55 -6.68
C ALA A 253 8.20 -4.14 -8.11
N LEU A 254 7.10 -4.69 -8.62
CA LEU A 254 6.45 -4.27 -9.85
C LEU A 254 5.04 -3.80 -9.51
N SER A 255 4.73 -2.56 -9.85
CA SER A 255 3.42 -1.97 -9.66
C SER A 255 2.52 -2.19 -10.88
N HIS A 256 1.22 -2.38 -10.65
CA HIS A 256 0.17 -2.70 -11.62
C HIS A 256 0.33 -4.08 -12.26
N SER A 257 1.35 -4.30 -13.08
CA SER A 257 1.68 -5.57 -13.73
C SER A 257 0.50 -6.25 -14.42
N PHE A 258 -0.35 -5.47 -15.13
CA PHE A 258 -1.54 -5.98 -15.81
C PHE A 258 -1.22 -7.10 -16.82
N CYS A 259 -0.05 -7.03 -17.44
CA CYS A 259 0.45 -8.05 -18.35
C CYS A 259 0.40 -9.47 -17.78
N LEU A 260 0.54 -9.63 -16.46
CA LEU A 260 0.47 -10.94 -15.81
C LEU A 260 -0.94 -11.54 -15.86
N GLY A 261 -1.99 -10.71 -16.00
CA GLY A 261 -3.36 -11.16 -16.25
C GLY A 261 -3.67 -11.44 -17.71
N ASP A 262 -2.88 -10.89 -18.63
CA ASP A 262 -3.09 -11.00 -20.09
C ASP A 262 -2.47 -12.25 -20.71
N ILE A 263 -1.71 -13.04 -19.96
CA ILE A 263 -1.00 -14.22 -20.45
C ILE A 263 -1.69 -15.52 -20.01
N PRO A 264 -1.43 -16.67 -20.70
CA PRO A 264 -2.00 -17.95 -20.30
C PRO A 264 -1.64 -18.38 -18.87
N VAL A 265 -2.56 -19.10 -18.20
CA VAL A 265 -2.39 -19.54 -16.79
C VAL A 265 -1.06 -20.26 -16.55
N SER A 266 -0.63 -21.15 -17.47
CA SER A 266 0.67 -21.83 -17.32
C SER A 266 1.87 -20.88 -17.29
N GLN A 267 1.78 -19.74 -17.95
CA GLN A 267 2.82 -18.72 -17.89
C GLN A 267 2.66 -17.83 -16.64
N GLN A 268 1.42 -17.61 -16.16
CA GLN A 268 1.18 -16.95 -14.88
C GLN A 268 1.83 -17.73 -13.73
N GLU A 269 1.66 -19.06 -13.69
CA GLU A 269 2.29 -19.93 -12.69
C GLU A 269 3.82 -19.94 -12.78
N LEU A 270 4.37 -19.95 -14.00
CA LEU A 270 5.82 -19.90 -14.21
C LEU A 270 6.42 -18.59 -13.70
N VAL A 271 5.85 -17.44 -14.07
CA VAL A 271 6.38 -16.14 -13.62
C VAL A 271 6.14 -15.93 -12.13
N ALA A 272 5.03 -16.44 -11.57
CA ALA A 272 4.78 -16.38 -10.14
C ALA A 272 5.88 -17.12 -9.34
N THR A 273 6.28 -18.31 -9.81
CA THR A 273 7.41 -19.05 -9.22
C THR A 273 8.69 -18.23 -9.24
N ARG A 274 9.05 -17.65 -10.39
CA ARG A 274 10.25 -16.81 -10.53
C ARG A 274 10.23 -15.55 -9.68
N LEU A 275 9.07 -14.86 -9.60
CA LEU A 275 8.87 -13.70 -8.74
C LEU A 275 9.08 -14.07 -7.26
N ALA A 276 8.54 -15.22 -6.82
CA ALA A 276 8.71 -15.70 -5.46
C ALA A 276 10.17 -16.10 -5.15
N GLU A 277 10.86 -16.74 -6.10
CA GLU A 277 12.27 -17.11 -5.95
C GLU A 277 13.18 -15.90 -5.73
N GLN A 278 12.91 -14.79 -6.39
CA GLN A 278 13.65 -13.53 -6.23
C GLN A 278 13.00 -12.57 -5.22
N ASP A 279 11.90 -12.99 -4.58
CA ASP A 279 11.12 -12.17 -3.62
C ASP A 279 10.77 -10.79 -4.20
N VAL A 280 10.37 -10.76 -5.48
CA VAL A 280 9.86 -9.56 -6.17
C VAL A 280 8.40 -9.39 -5.80
N ALA A 281 8.05 -8.28 -5.17
CA ALA A 281 6.68 -8.01 -4.75
C ALA A 281 5.82 -7.44 -5.90
N ILE A 282 4.50 -7.62 -5.80
CA ILE A 282 3.53 -7.02 -6.72
C ILE A 282 2.66 -6.00 -5.97
N MET A 283 2.61 -4.76 -6.46
CA MET A 283 1.70 -3.73 -5.97
C MET A 283 0.51 -3.61 -6.92
N SER A 284 -0.69 -3.86 -6.44
CA SER A 284 -1.89 -3.79 -7.27
C SER A 284 -2.87 -2.71 -6.78
N THR A 285 -3.46 -1.98 -7.71
CA THR A 285 -4.40 -0.90 -7.39
C THR A 285 -5.86 -1.32 -7.55
N ILE A 286 -6.10 -2.56 -7.96
CA ILE A 286 -7.43 -3.15 -8.20
C ILE A 286 -8.35 -2.15 -8.90
N PRO A 287 -8.01 -1.67 -10.11
CA PRO A 287 -8.81 -0.67 -10.81
C PRO A 287 -10.13 -1.27 -11.30
N ILE A 288 -11.17 -0.45 -11.33
CA ILE A 288 -12.43 -0.80 -12.03
C ILE A 288 -12.31 -0.31 -13.46
N ASN A 289 -11.89 -1.20 -14.35
CA ASN A 289 -11.79 -0.91 -15.78
C ASN A 289 -12.12 -2.18 -16.58
N LEU A 290 -13.22 -2.15 -17.30
CA LEU A 290 -13.69 -3.31 -18.09
C LEU A 290 -12.73 -3.72 -19.21
N GLY A 291 -11.83 -2.82 -19.61
CA GLY A 291 -10.83 -3.08 -20.65
C GLY A 291 -9.47 -3.58 -20.12
N ARG A 292 -9.32 -3.78 -18.80
CA ARG A 292 -8.08 -4.26 -18.18
C ARG A 292 -8.33 -5.45 -17.28
N ILE A 293 -7.47 -6.45 -17.40
CA ILE A 293 -7.42 -7.59 -16.49
C ILE A 293 -6.41 -7.25 -15.41
N ILE A 294 -6.77 -7.46 -14.14
CA ILE A 294 -5.84 -7.29 -13.01
C ILE A 294 -4.84 -8.45 -12.97
N PRO A 295 -3.68 -8.28 -12.32
CA PRO A 295 -2.76 -9.41 -12.07
C PRO A 295 -3.48 -10.58 -11.41
N PRO A 296 -3.03 -11.82 -11.64
CA PRO A 296 -3.67 -13.02 -11.08
C PRO A 296 -3.31 -13.20 -9.60
N ILE A 297 -3.87 -12.34 -8.73
CA ILE A 297 -3.52 -12.22 -7.31
C ILE A 297 -3.54 -13.56 -6.58
N ASP A 298 -4.56 -14.40 -6.83
CA ASP A 298 -4.67 -15.70 -6.16
C ASP A 298 -3.57 -16.67 -6.59
N ILE A 299 -3.13 -16.64 -7.86
CA ILE A 299 -2.00 -17.46 -8.35
C ILE A 299 -0.70 -16.94 -7.73
N LEU A 300 -0.47 -15.63 -7.76
CA LEU A 300 0.71 -15.02 -7.16
C LEU A 300 0.83 -15.36 -5.67
N ASP A 301 -0.25 -15.20 -4.93
CA ASP A 301 -0.32 -15.53 -3.50
C ASP A 301 -0.07 -17.02 -3.22
N ALA A 302 -0.66 -17.91 -4.02
CA ALA A 302 -0.46 -19.36 -3.87
C ALA A 302 1.00 -19.80 -4.13
N HIS A 303 1.77 -19.03 -4.91
CA HIS A 303 3.20 -19.27 -5.14
C HIS A 303 4.10 -18.52 -4.15
N GLY A 304 3.53 -17.81 -3.16
CA GLY A 304 4.29 -17.10 -2.14
C GLY A 304 4.81 -15.72 -2.56
N VAL A 305 4.32 -15.16 -3.67
CA VAL A 305 4.64 -13.79 -4.06
C VAL A 305 3.97 -12.82 -3.08
N LYS A 306 4.72 -11.87 -2.55
CA LYS A 306 4.18 -10.80 -1.73
C LYS A 306 3.33 -9.86 -2.58
N VAL A 307 2.04 -9.80 -2.31
CA VAL A 307 1.12 -8.88 -2.98
C VAL A 307 0.61 -7.85 -1.99
N HIS A 308 0.58 -6.58 -2.41
CA HIS A 308 0.03 -5.50 -1.62
C HIS A 308 -0.88 -4.62 -2.48
N PHE A 309 -1.88 -4.01 -1.83
CA PHE A 309 -2.78 -3.10 -2.51
C PHE A 309 -2.48 -1.64 -2.18
N GLY A 310 -2.82 -0.78 -3.14
CA GLY A 310 -2.74 0.66 -3.00
C GLY A 310 -3.88 1.38 -3.73
N CYS A 311 -4.13 2.62 -3.34
CA CYS A 311 -5.19 3.44 -3.92
C CYS A 311 -4.85 3.96 -5.31
N ASP A 312 -3.56 4.06 -5.66
CA ASP A 312 -3.05 4.84 -6.75
C ASP A 312 -3.21 6.35 -6.49
N GLY A 313 -2.91 7.20 -7.48
CA GLY A 313 -3.34 8.58 -7.46
C GLY A 313 -4.86 8.68 -7.47
N PHE A 314 -5.40 9.61 -6.71
CA PHE A 314 -6.84 9.88 -6.70
C PHE A 314 -7.12 11.37 -6.56
N TYR A 315 -8.19 11.80 -7.19
CA TYR A 315 -8.57 13.20 -7.33
C TYR A 315 -7.38 14.02 -7.86
N ASP A 316 -6.96 13.66 -9.08
CA ASP A 316 -5.86 14.25 -9.82
C ASP A 316 -6.19 14.34 -11.32
N SER A 317 -5.20 14.60 -12.17
CA SER A 317 -5.40 14.69 -13.63
C SER A 317 -5.76 13.35 -14.29
N TRP A 318 -5.49 12.21 -13.62
CA TRP A 318 -5.74 10.88 -14.15
C TRP A 318 -7.10 10.31 -13.73
N SER A 319 -7.54 10.64 -12.51
CA SER A 319 -8.78 10.09 -11.96
C SER A 319 -9.44 11.06 -10.99
N PRO A 320 -10.74 11.40 -11.19
CA PRO A 320 -11.51 12.17 -10.23
C PRO A 320 -12.02 11.28 -9.05
N TYR A 321 -11.86 9.97 -9.14
CA TYR A 321 -12.36 8.99 -8.18
C TYR A 321 -11.34 8.65 -7.12
N GLY A 322 -11.82 8.19 -5.96
CA GLY A 322 -11.02 7.67 -4.86
C GLY A 322 -11.36 8.32 -3.54
N THR A 323 -11.22 7.57 -2.47
CA THR A 323 -11.55 8.00 -1.10
C THR A 323 -10.33 8.00 -0.19
N GLY A 324 -9.19 7.47 -0.67
CA GLY A 324 -8.00 7.23 0.15
C GLY A 324 -8.14 6.05 1.12
N ASP A 325 -9.16 5.22 0.96
CA ASP A 325 -9.37 4.05 1.80
C ASP A 325 -8.86 2.78 1.12
N VAL A 326 -7.67 2.32 1.49
CA VAL A 326 -7.08 1.11 0.91
C VAL A 326 -7.92 -0.14 1.19
N LEU A 327 -8.73 -0.15 2.25
CA LEU A 327 -9.69 -1.24 2.54
C LEU A 327 -10.69 -1.44 1.39
N GLU A 328 -11.05 -0.37 0.65
CA GLU A 328 -11.87 -0.50 -0.55
C GLU A 328 -11.25 -1.40 -1.61
N LYS A 329 -9.92 -1.47 -1.66
CA LYS A 329 -9.23 -2.32 -2.65
C LYS A 329 -9.36 -3.80 -2.28
N ALA A 330 -9.27 -4.15 -0.99
CA ALA A 330 -9.54 -5.51 -0.52
C ALA A 330 -11.00 -5.91 -0.79
N THR A 331 -11.97 -5.05 -0.46
CA THR A 331 -13.39 -5.29 -0.76
C THR A 331 -13.62 -5.47 -2.26
N ARG A 332 -13.09 -4.55 -3.07
CA ARG A 332 -13.23 -4.60 -4.53
C ARG A 332 -12.67 -5.88 -5.12
N PHE A 333 -11.50 -6.31 -4.66
CA PHE A 333 -10.93 -7.59 -5.06
C PHE A 333 -11.83 -8.77 -4.70
N CYS A 334 -12.36 -8.80 -3.47
CA CYS A 334 -13.30 -9.83 -3.04
C CYS A 334 -14.57 -9.86 -3.91
N GLU A 335 -15.14 -8.70 -4.24
CA GLU A 335 -16.30 -8.60 -5.13
C GLU A 335 -16.01 -9.11 -6.54
N LEU A 336 -14.87 -8.69 -7.12
CA LEU A 336 -14.44 -9.10 -8.46
C LEU A 336 -14.17 -10.61 -8.56
N THR A 337 -13.63 -11.22 -7.51
CA THR A 337 -13.25 -12.65 -7.48
C THR A 337 -14.24 -13.53 -6.76
N ARG A 338 -15.40 -12.97 -6.33
CA ARG A 338 -16.49 -13.66 -5.61
C ARG A 338 -16.02 -14.37 -4.33
N LYS A 339 -15.11 -13.75 -3.58
CA LYS A 339 -14.76 -14.15 -2.22
C LYS A 339 -15.88 -13.67 -1.27
N ILE A 340 -16.72 -14.59 -0.83
CA ILE A 340 -17.95 -14.26 -0.10
C ILE A 340 -18.07 -14.99 1.24
N ASP A 341 -17.18 -15.92 1.51
CA ASP A 341 -17.13 -16.67 2.77
C ASP A 341 -16.23 -15.97 3.80
N GLU A 342 -16.47 -16.30 5.07
CA GLU A 342 -15.80 -15.67 6.22
C GLU A 342 -14.28 -15.73 6.13
N LYS A 343 -13.71 -16.89 5.78
CA LYS A 343 -12.27 -17.10 5.70
C LYS A 343 -11.64 -16.31 4.55
N SER A 344 -12.23 -16.35 3.37
CA SER A 344 -11.73 -15.62 2.20
C SER A 344 -11.78 -14.11 2.39
N LEU A 345 -12.85 -13.59 3.00
CA LEU A 345 -12.96 -12.16 3.33
C LEU A 345 -11.91 -11.76 4.36
N ARG A 346 -11.80 -12.48 5.49
CA ARG A 346 -10.82 -12.22 6.54
C ARG A 346 -9.39 -12.21 5.99
N ASN A 347 -9.02 -13.23 5.22
CA ASN A 347 -7.68 -13.39 4.67
C ASN A 347 -7.31 -12.28 3.67
N SER A 348 -8.29 -11.62 3.07
CA SER A 348 -8.03 -10.51 2.12
C SER A 348 -7.41 -9.28 2.77
N LEU A 349 -7.50 -9.13 4.10
CA LEU A 349 -6.85 -8.04 4.82
C LEU A 349 -5.33 -8.06 4.72
N LYS A 350 -4.69 -9.23 4.53
CA LYS A 350 -3.23 -9.33 4.40
C LYS A 350 -2.67 -8.40 3.32
N TRP A 351 -3.41 -8.16 2.24
CA TRP A 351 -2.97 -7.31 1.13
C TRP A 351 -2.99 -5.81 1.44
N VAL A 352 -3.68 -5.41 2.50
CA VAL A 352 -3.76 -4.01 2.94
C VAL A 352 -3.15 -3.74 4.30
N THR A 353 -2.65 -4.79 4.99
CA THR A 353 -1.99 -4.68 6.30
C THR A 353 -0.49 -4.98 6.23
N GLY A 354 0.05 -5.20 5.04
CA GLY A 354 1.44 -5.62 4.85
C GLY A 354 1.70 -7.07 5.29
N GLY A 355 0.71 -7.93 5.11
CA GLY A 355 0.79 -9.34 5.45
C GLY A 355 0.39 -9.70 6.90
N ILE A 356 0.09 -8.70 7.75
CA ILE A 356 -0.33 -8.95 9.13
C ILE A 356 -1.81 -9.37 9.15
N VAL A 357 -2.09 -10.52 9.75
CA VAL A 357 -3.45 -11.06 9.94
C VAL A 357 -3.69 -11.41 11.40
N ALA A 358 -4.94 -11.34 11.84
CA ALA A 358 -5.28 -11.74 13.22
C ALA A 358 -5.23 -13.25 13.41
N LEU A 359 -5.71 -13.99 12.42
CA LEU A 359 -5.70 -15.46 12.38
C LEU A 359 -4.92 -15.94 11.15
N ASN A 360 -4.15 -17.02 11.30
CA ASN A 360 -3.48 -17.69 10.17
C ASN A 360 -4.47 -18.54 9.36
N ASP A 361 -3.98 -19.25 8.35
CA ASP A 361 -4.79 -20.10 7.48
C ASP A 361 -5.41 -21.31 8.21
N ASP A 362 -4.86 -21.71 9.36
CA ASP A 362 -5.40 -22.75 10.23
C ASP A 362 -6.43 -22.21 11.24
N GLY A 363 -6.80 -20.92 11.15
CA GLY A 363 -7.73 -20.27 12.07
C GLY A 363 -7.17 -20.00 13.47
N GLN A 364 -5.85 -20.05 13.64
CA GLN A 364 -5.20 -19.82 14.93
C GLN A 364 -4.81 -18.35 15.07
N LYS A 365 -5.00 -17.79 16.29
CA LYS A 365 -4.60 -16.42 16.59
C LYS A 365 -3.09 -16.24 16.49
N VAL A 366 -2.65 -15.32 15.64
CA VAL A 366 -1.25 -14.94 15.42
C VAL A 366 -0.96 -13.47 15.69
N TRP A 367 -1.99 -12.63 15.87
CA TRP A 367 -1.87 -11.21 16.19
C TRP A 367 -3.08 -10.74 17.05
N PRO A 368 -2.95 -9.72 17.92
CA PRO A 368 -1.70 -9.11 18.36
C PRO A 368 -1.00 -9.94 19.43
N ASN A 369 0.33 -9.79 19.54
CA ASN A 369 1.17 -10.44 20.55
C ASN A 369 1.78 -9.41 21.53
N ILE A 370 2.34 -9.91 22.62
CA ILE A 370 3.19 -9.10 23.48
C ILE A 370 4.42 -8.65 22.68
N GLN A 371 4.80 -7.38 22.85
CA GLN A 371 5.84 -6.64 22.13
C GLN A 371 5.48 -6.18 20.71
N ASP A 372 4.29 -6.48 20.22
CA ASP A 372 3.80 -5.82 19.01
C ASP A 372 3.59 -4.32 19.26
N ASP A 373 3.67 -3.53 18.20
CA ASP A 373 3.33 -2.11 18.24
C ASP A 373 1.85 -1.94 18.60
N ALA A 374 1.57 -1.02 19.52
CA ALA A 374 0.21 -0.66 19.87
C ALA A 374 -0.38 0.29 18.81
N SER A 375 -0.46 -0.21 17.58
CA SER A 375 -1.00 0.49 16.42
C SER A 375 -2.17 -0.30 15.86
N PHE A 376 -3.36 0.30 15.90
CA PHE A 376 -4.62 -0.38 15.61
C PHE A 376 -5.58 0.50 14.81
N VAL A 377 -6.42 -0.14 14.01
CA VAL A 377 -7.68 0.44 13.55
C VAL A 377 -8.82 -0.30 14.25
N PHE A 378 -9.68 0.43 14.95
CA PHE A 378 -10.80 -0.12 15.71
C PHE A 378 -12.12 0.07 14.97
N PHE A 379 -12.94 -0.99 14.91
CA PHE A 379 -14.21 -1.00 14.20
C PHE A 379 -15.37 -1.47 15.08
N ASP A 380 -16.56 -0.97 14.80
CA ASP A 380 -17.80 -1.59 15.27
C ASP A 380 -18.18 -2.70 14.29
N ALA A 381 -17.63 -3.90 14.51
CA ALA A 381 -17.84 -5.06 13.66
C ALA A 381 -17.73 -6.36 14.47
N ALA A 382 -18.32 -7.43 13.97
CA ALA A 382 -18.24 -8.76 14.58
C ALA A 382 -16.89 -9.40 14.29
N SER A 383 -16.39 -9.28 13.05
CA SER A 383 -15.15 -9.88 12.58
C SER A 383 -14.46 -9.01 11.53
N SER A 384 -13.22 -9.33 11.21
CA SER A 384 -12.48 -8.71 10.11
C SER A 384 -13.12 -9.01 8.74
N ALA A 385 -13.80 -10.14 8.59
CA ALA A 385 -14.58 -10.44 7.38
C ALA A 385 -15.73 -9.44 7.20
N GLU A 386 -16.44 -9.08 8.26
CA GLU A 386 -17.44 -8.03 8.21
C GLU A 386 -16.83 -6.67 7.86
N VAL A 387 -15.67 -6.36 8.41
CA VAL A 387 -14.94 -5.10 8.09
C VAL A 387 -14.66 -5.02 6.58
N VAL A 388 -14.16 -6.08 5.97
CA VAL A 388 -13.92 -6.13 4.52
C VAL A 388 -15.23 -6.00 3.74
N ALA A 389 -16.26 -6.74 4.12
CA ALA A 389 -17.52 -6.75 3.38
C ALA A 389 -18.30 -5.43 3.51
N ARG A 390 -18.28 -4.77 4.68
CA ARG A 390 -19.13 -3.62 5.00
C ARG A 390 -18.40 -2.28 5.01
N LYS A 391 -17.09 -2.26 5.16
CA LYS A 391 -16.27 -1.04 5.25
C LYS A 391 -16.82 0.00 6.23
N PRO A 392 -16.96 -0.31 7.54
CA PRO A 392 -17.53 0.64 8.48
C PRO A 392 -16.76 1.97 8.47
N ASN A 393 -17.49 3.08 8.33
CA ASN A 393 -16.88 4.41 8.26
C ASN A 393 -16.40 4.94 9.62
N ASN A 394 -17.08 4.53 10.69
CA ASN A 394 -16.74 4.98 12.05
C ASN A 394 -15.64 4.11 12.62
N ARG A 395 -14.40 4.55 12.47
CA ARG A 395 -13.19 3.87 12.98
C ARG A 395 -12.39 4.79 13.90
N LEU A 396 -11.75 4.20 14.91
CA LEU A 396 -10.75 4.89 15.73
C LEU A 396 -9.37 4.38 15.34
N ILE A 397 -8.40 5.27 15.30
CA ILE A 397 -7.03 4.91 14.92
C ILE A 397 -6.12 5.18 16.10
N MET A 398 -5.29 4.20 16.41
CA MET A 398 -4.23 4.32 17.39
C MET A 398 -2.89 4.07 16.70
N VAL A 399 -1.92 4.91 16.98
CA VAL A 399 -0.55 4.77 16.49
C VAL A 399 0.40 4.81 17.69
N MET A 400 1.21 3.78 17.85
CA MET A 400 2.20 3.67 18.94
C MET A 400 1.59 4.00 20.31
N GLY A 401 0.36 3.51 20.55
CA GLY A 401 -0.36 3.70 21.80
C GLY A 401 -1.10 5.03 21.93
N GLU A 402 -1.01 5.95 20.99
CA GLU A 402 -1.73 7.23 21.04
C GLU A 402 -2.94 7.20 20.10
N LEU A 403 -4.14 7.52 20.63
CA LEU A 403 -5.34 7.68 19.81
C LEU A 403 -5.21 8.94 18.97
N LEU A 404 -5.50 8.81 17.68
CA LEU A 404 -5.61 9.97 16.80
C LEU A 404 -7.02 10.57 16.96
N SER A 405 -7.07 11.86 17.14
CA SER A 405 -8.31 12.66 17.33
C SER A 405 -8.84 13.12 15.98
#